data_52d475010584bda7907c124547d22ddd
#
_entry.id   52d475010584bda7907c124547d22ddd
#
_cell.length_a   1.000
_cell.length_b   1.000
_cell.length_c   1.000
_cell.angle_alpha   90.00
_cell.angle_beta   90.00
_cell.angle_gamma   90.00
#
_symmetry.space_group_name_H-M   'P 1'
#
loop_
_entity.id
_entity.type
_entity.pdbx_description
1 polymer ?
#
loop_
_entity_poly.entity_id
_entity_poly.type
_entity_poly.pdbx_seq_one_letter_code
_entity_poly.pdbx_strand_id
1 'polypeptide(L)'
;MTAKPAHLSAEYAAQFADRAVVAAYATRPPYPEEVLEILESLLPPGAARVLELGCGSGDLSLRLAPRVEHLDALDVSEPMLARARARAGARHPNLTWVATAVESFAPGASYSQIVAAESLHWMDWDVVLPRCAHWLDERGLLAIVDGRILGALRWDPELRALIAEHSTNRDFRPVDLVGELTKRGLLRERGRRRTAPIAIEQSADDYVESFHSRNGFSRERMSPESALAFDRALCDAVLRHCPDGVVRASLTALVVWGQPLLP
;
A
#
# COMPACT_ATOMS: atom_id res chain seq x y z
N MET A 1 -2.62 26.84 1.64
CA MET A 1 -2.47 25.41 1.33
C MET A 1 -3.74 24.70 1.73
N THR A 2 -4.36 23.89 0.88
CA THR A 2 -5.53 23.10 1.24
C THR A 2 -5.11 21.99 2.19
N ALA A 3 -5.87 21.80 3.29
CA ALA A 3 -5.58 20.73 4.25
C ALA A 3 -5.66 19.35 3.57
N LYS A 4 -4.91 18.38 4.09
CA LYS A 4 -5.01 16.98 3.69
C LYS A 4 -6.44 16.47 3.95
N PRO A 5 -7.03 15.62 3.06
CA PRO A 5 -8.37 15.09 3.26
C PRO A 5 -8.54 14.40 4.63
N ALA A 6 -9.65 14.67 5.31
CA ALA A 6 -9.90 14.19 6.68
C ALA A 6 -9.82 12.66 6.82
N HIS A 7 -10.29 11.91 5.81
CA HIS A 7 -10.25 10.45 5.79
C HIS A 7 -8.84 9.84 5.65
N LEU A 8 -7.81 10.68 5.45
CA LEU A 8 -6.40 10.30 5.44
C LEU A 8 -5.67 10.78 6.72
N SER A 9 -6.41 11.05 7.79
CA SER A 9 -5.84 11.47 9.07
C SER A 9 -5.04 10.36 9.76
N ALA A 10 -4.20 10.75 10.73
CA ALA A 10 -3.45 9.81 11.55
C ALA A 10 -4.36 8.84 12.34
N GLU A 11 -5.57 9.27 12.70
CA GLU A 11 -6.57 8.42 13.37
C GLU A 11 -6.99 7.24 12.49
N TYR A 12 -7.27 7.50 11.20
CA TYR A 12 -7.57 6.42 10.26
C TYR A 12 -6.34 5.57 9.95
N ALA A 13 -5.14 6.14 9.91
CA ALA A 13 -3.90 5.39 9.69
C ALA A 13 -3.57 4.45 10.87
N ALA A 14 -3.92 4.83 12.10
CA ALA A 14 -3.61 4.06 13.31
C ALA A 14 -4.18 2.63 13.31
N GLN A 15 -5.22 2.35 12.50
CA GLN A 15 -5.79 1.00 12.41
C GLN A 15 -4.83 -0.05 11.81
N PHE A 16 -3.79 0.36 11.09
CA PHE A 16 -2.79 -0.59 10.58
C PHE A 16 -1.87 -1.16 11.66
N ALA A 17 -2.02 -0.73 12.92
CA ALA A 17 -1.44 -1.36 14.09
C ALA A 17 -2.38 -2.40 14.76
N ASP A 18 -3.66 -2.45 14.37
CA ASP A 18 -4.65 -3.39 14.92
C ASP A 18 -4.29 -4.82 14.52
N ARG A 19 -4.32 -5.76 15.46
CA ARG A 19 -3.90 -7.16 15.24
C ARG A 19 -4.73 -7.86 14.17
N ALA A 20 -6.04 -7.60 14.14
CA ALA A 20 -6.94 -8.17 13.14
C ALA A 20 -6.57 -7.68 11.74
N VAL A 21 -6.26 -6.39 11.58
CA VAL A 21 -5.80 -5.82 10.30
C VAL A 21 -4.51 -6.50 9.85
N VAL A 22 -3.52 -6.62 10.75
CA VAL A 22 -2.23 -7.28 10.45
C VAL A 22 -2.43 -8.74 10.02
N ALA A 23 -3.34 -9.47 10.67
CA ALA A 23 -3.65 -10.86 10.30
C ALA A 23 -4.28 -10.93 8.91
N ALA A 24 -5.26 -10.08 8.63
CA ALA A 24 -5.98 -10.04 7.37
C ALA A 24 -5.11 -9.61 6.16
N TYR A 25 -3.94 -9.01 6.38
CA TYR A 25 -3.01 -8.69 5.29
C TYR A 25 -2.55 -9.93 4.51
N ALA A 26 -2.59 -11.13 5.12
CA ALA A 26 -2.23 -12.37 4.42
C ALA A 26 -3.12 -12.70 3.22
N THR A 27 -4.37 -12.23 3.25
CA THR A 27 -5.36 -12.52 2.23
C THR A 27 -5.38 -11.48 1.09
N ARG A 28 -4.57 -10.40 1.20
CA ARG A 28 -4.44 -9.45 0.09
C ARG A 28 -3.77 -10.11 -1.11
N PRO A 29 -4.29 -9.92 -2.33
CA PRO A 29 -3.57 -10.34 -3.52
C PRO A 29 -2.18 -9.70 -3.60
N PRO A 30 -1.13 -10.41 -4.05
CA PRO A 30 0.20 -9.83 -4.22
C PRO A 30 0.21 -8.76 -5.32
N TYR A 31 1.18 -7.86 -5.29
CA TYR A 31 1.43 -6.98 -6.44
C TYR A 31 1.79 -7.79 -7.67
N PRO A 32 1.35 -7.38 -8.89
CA PRO A 32 1.85 -7.95 -10.15
C PRO A 32 3.38 -7.95 -10.20
N GLU A 33 3.98 -8.98 -10.77
CA GLU A 33 5.45 -9.06 -10.92
C GLU A 33 6.01 -7.85 -11.71
N GLU A 34 5.27 -7.39 -12.69
CA GLU A 34 5.63 -6.22 -13.50
C GLU A 34 5.86 -4.94 -12.67
N VAL A 35 5.28 -4.82 -11.46
CA VAL A 35 5.60 -3.71 -10.55
C VAL A 35 7.09 -3.72 -10.21
N LEU A 36 7.64 -4.89 -9.89
CA LEU A 36 9.06 -5.04 -9.54
C LEU A 36 9.95 -4.78 -10.75
N GLU A 37 9.56 -5.25 -11.92
CA GLU A 37 10.27 -5.00 -13.19
C GLU A 37 10.32 -3.50 -13.51
N ILE A 38 9.20 -2.79 -13.29
CA ILE A 38 9.16 -1.32 -13.46
C ILE A 38 10.11 -0.66 -12.46
N LEU A 39 10.01 -0.99 -11.16
CA LEU A 39 10.86 -0.40 -10.12
C LEU A 39 12.33 -0.65 -10.41
N GLU A 40 12.70 -1.87 -10.80
CA GLU A 40 14.08 -2.24 -11.18
C GLU A 40 14.57 -1.45 -12.40
N SER A 41 13.71 -1.24 -13.42
CA SER A 41 14.05 -0.48 -14.62
C SER A 41 14.31 1.01 -14.37
N LEU A 42 13.87 1.53 -13.23
CA LEU A 42 14.10 2.91 -12.80
C LEU A 42 15.40 3.10 -12.01
N LEU A 43 16.05 2.01 -11.62
CA LEU A 43 17.31 2.05 -10.89
C LEU A 43 18.50 2.38 -11.83
N PRO A 44 19.50 3.12 -11.35
CA PRO A 44 20.74 3.29 -12.10
C PRO A 44 21.48 1.95 -12.24
N PRO A 45 22.31 1.78 -13.27
CA PRO A 45 23.18 0.61 -13.38
C PRO A 45 24.13 0.50 -12.17
N GLY A 46 24.27 -0.72 -11.63
CA GLY A 46 25.18 -1.01 -10.52
C GLY A 46 24.48 -1.13 -9.18
N ALA A 47 25.23 -0.88 -8.12
CA ALA A 47 24.77 -1.01 -6.75
C ALA A 47 23.71 0.05 -6.42
N ALA A 48 22.50 -0.37 -6.10
CA ALA A 48 21.38 0.51 -5.80
C ALA A 48 20.94 0.36 -4.35
N ARG A 49 20.82 1.50 -3.66
CA ARG A 49 20.18 1.59 -2.35
C ARG A 49 18.75 2.07 -2.52
N VAL A 50 17.81 1.38 -1.91
CA VAL A 50 16.39 1.68 -2.00
C VAL A 50 15.81 1.91 -0.60
N LEU A 51 14.87 2.84 -0.48
CA LEU A 51 14.10 3.10 0.72
C LEU A 51 12.63 2.85 0.43
N GLU A 52 11.98 1.98 1.21
CA GLU A 52 10.54 1.78 1.14
C GLU A 52 9.84 2.48 2.31
N LEU A 53 8.87 3.34 2.00
CA LEU A 53 8.09 4.11 2.94
C LEU A 53 6.76 3.41 3.22
N GLY A 54 6.54 2.96 4.47
CA GLY A 54 5.33 2.25 4.87
C GLY A 54 5.25 0.85 4.27
N CYS A 55 6.25 0.02 4.57
CA CYS A 55 6.41 -1.32 4.00
C CYS A 55 5.37 -2.35 4.47
N GLY A 56 4.61 -2.05 5.53
CA GLY A 56 3.62 -2.95 6.09
C GLY A 56 4.19 -4.31 6.45
N SER A 57 3.53 -5.37 6.02
CA SER A 57 3.97 -6.76 6.22
C SER A 57 5.09 -7.22 5.28
N GLY A 58 5.73 -6.30 4.54
CA GLY A 58 6.88 -6.57 3.69
C GLY A 58 6.55 -7.22 2.34
N ASP A 59 5.34 -7.04 1.81
CA ASP A 59 4.95 -7.68 0.54
C ASP A 59 5.84 -7.26 -0.63
N LEU A 60 6.13 -5.98 -0.74
CA LEU A 60 7.03 -5.46 -1.77
C LEU A 60 8.49 -5.65 -1.36
N SER A 61 8.86 -5.31 -0.11
CA SER A 61 10.25 -5.41 0.39
C SER A 61 10.89 -6.77 0.14
N LEU A 62 10.17 -7.86 0.49
CA LEU A 62 10.70 -9.23 0.37
C LEU A 62 10.98 -9.65 -1.07
N ARG A 63 10.27 -9.08 -2.02
CA ARG A 63 10.41 -9.36 -3.45
C ARG A 63 11.40 -8.40 -4.13
N LEU A 64 11.56 -7.18 -3.57
CA LEU A 64 12.49 -6.17 -4.08
C LEU A 64 13.91 -6.37 -3.55
N ALA A 65 14.07 -6.83 -2.30
CA ALA A 65 15.38 -7.02 -1.67
C ALA A 65 16.37 -7.86 -2.52
N PRO A 66 16.00 -8.98 -3.17
CA PRO A 66 16.92 -9.73 -4.03
C PRO A 66 17.43 -9.00 -5.28
N ARG A 67 16.81 -7.86 -5.63
CA ARG A 67 17.07 -7.08 -6.85
C ARG A 67 17.92 -5.83 -6.63
N VAL A 68 18.27 -5.55 -5.36
CA VAL A 68 18.97 -4.31 -4.97
C VAL A 68 20.14 -4.63 -4.05
N GLU A 69 21.10 -3.70 -3.95
CA GLU A 69 22.23 -3.88 -3.04
C GLU A 69 21.80 -3.77 -1.58
N HIS A 70 20.95 -2.80 -1.28
CA HIS A 70 20.46 -2.56 0.08
C HIS A 70 19.05 -1.99 0.04
N LEU A 71 18.21 -2.46 0.96
CA LEU A 71 16.83 -1.97 1.14
C LEU A 71 16.59 -1.64 2.60
N ASP A 72 16.29 -0.37 2.87
CA ASP A 72 15.72 0.05 4.14
C ASP A 72 14.20 0.10 4.02
N ALA A 73 13.49 -0.64 4.86
CA ALA A 73 12.03 -0.76 4.82
C ALA A 73 11.43 -0.20 6.11
N LEU A 74 10.76 0.94 6.01
CA LEU A 74 10.20 1.68 7.13
C LEU A 74 8.72 1.38 7.30
N ASP A 75 8.30 1.18 8.54
CA ASP A 75 6.90 1.25 8.93
C ASP A 75 6.77 1.76 10.37
N VAL A 76 5.68 2.44 10.67
CA VAL A 76 5.37 2.89 12.03
C VAL A 76 4.75 1.77 12.87
N SER A 77 4.16 0.77 12.22
CA SER A 77 3.46 -0.35 12.86
C SER A 77 4.42 -1.48 13.20
N GLU A 78 4.82 -1.58 14.47
CA GLU A 78 5.64 -2.71 14.93
C GLU A 78 4.96 -4.09 14.73
N PRO A 79 3.63 -4.26 14.88
CA PRO A 79 2.97 -5.51 14.51
C PRO A 79 3.13 -5.91 13.04
N MET A 80 3.09 -4.94 12.11
CA MET A 80 3.38 -5.18 10.69
C MET A 80 4.82 -5.61 10.48
N LEU A 81 5.79 -4.90 11.09
CA LEU A 81 7.20 -5.23 10.99
C LEU A 81 7.55 -6.58 11.62
N ALA A 82 6.93 -6.93 12.75
CA ALA A 82 7.10 -8.26 13.35
C ALA A 82 6.68 -9.37 12.38
N ARG A 83 5.54 -9.17 11.69
CA ARG A 83 5.09 -10.09 10.64
C ARG A 83 6.05 -10.11 9.44
N ALA A 84 6.53 -8.95 9.00
CA ALA A 84 7.49 -8.85 7.90
C ALA A 84 8.80 -9.59 8.21
N ARG A 85 9.35 -9.39 9.42
CA ARG A 85 10.55 -10.11 9.90
C ARG A 85 10.33 -11.63 9.96
N ALA A 86 9.17 -12.07 10.46
CA ALA A 86 8.83 -13.50 10.50
C ALA A 86 8.75 -14.12 9.11
N ARG A 87 8.22 -13.40 8.12
CA ARG A 87 8.17 -13.82 6.70
C ARG A 87 9.55 -13.83 6.05
N ALA A 88 10.40 -12.85 6.37
CA ALA A 88 11.76 -12.73 5.84
C ALA A 88 12.66 -13.87 6.32
N GLY A 89 12.60 -14.21 7.58
CA GLY A 89 13.61 -15.07 8.21
C GLY A 89 15.02 -14.51 8.01
N ALA A 90 15.97 -15.36 7.67
CA ALA A 90 17.37 -14.98 7.41
C ALA A 90 17.69 -14.79 5.90
N ARG A 91 16.69 -14.73 5.02
CA ARG A 91 16.89 -14.83 3.56
C ARG A 91 17.40 -13.56 2.90
N HIS A 92 17.27 -12.40 3.54
CA HIS A 92 17.60 -11.10 2.95
C HIS A 92 18.54 -10.30 3.86
N PRO A 93 19.88 -10.60 3.85
CA PRO A 93 20.84 -9.90 4.72
C PRO A 93 21.03 -8.42 4.35
N ASN A 94 20.60 -8.02 3.15
CA ASN A 94 20.63 -6.66 2.65
C ASN A 94 19.35 -5.86 2.94
N LEU A 95 18.40 -6.43 3.70
CA LEU A 95 17.12 -5.79 4.05
C LEU A 95 17.11 -5.41 5.53
N THR A 96 16.95 -4.11 5.79
CA THR A 96 16.84 -3.55 7.14
C THR A 96 15.40 -3.11 7.42
N TRP A 97 14.81 -3.63 8.49
CA TRP A 97 13.49 -3.23 8.95
C TRP A 97 13.61 -2.13 10.00
N VAL A 98 12.98 -0.98 9.76
CA VAL A 98 13.08 0.21 10.63
C VAL A 98 11.70 0.60 11.16
N ALA A 99 11.53 0.48 12.50
CA ALA A 99 10.29 0.88 13.18
C ALA A 99 10.32 2.39 13.47
N THR A 100 9.82 3.20 12.56
CA THR A 100 9.78 4.67 12.72
C THR A 100 8.75 5.30 11.81
N ALA A 101 8.24 6.46 12.22
CA ALA A 101 7.51 7.33 11.30
C ALA A 101 8.48 7.93 10.28
N VAL A 102 8.06 8.01 9.02
CA VAL A 102 8.88 8.58 7.94
C VAL A 102 9.29 10.02 8.25
N GLU A 103 8.40 10.77 8.88
CA GLU A 103 8.60 12.15 9.33
C GLU A 103 9.75 12.30 10.34
N SER A 104 10.12 11.22 11.02
CA SER A 104 11.19 11.20 12.05
C SER A 104 12.45 10.47 11.58
N PHE A 105 12.40 9.81 10.43
CA PHE A 105 13.54 9.06 9.91
C PHE A 105 14.69 9.97 9.48
N ALA A 106 15.92 9.55 9.76
CA ALA A 106 17.15 10.22 9.32
C ALA A 106 18.10 9.16 8.73
N PRO A 107 18.25 9.09 7.41
CA PRO A 107 19.12 8.08 6.79
C PRO A 107 20.59 8.41 6.98
N GLY A 108 21.42 7.36 7.05
CA GLY A 108 22.87 7.47 7.07
C GLY A 108 23.53 7.60 5.69
N ALA A 109 22.73 7.45 4.60
CA ALA A 109 23.21 7.52 3.22
C ALA A 109 22.06 7.94 2.29
N SER A 110 22.39 8.37 1.07
CA SER A 110 21.40 8.66 0.04
C SER A 110 20.87 7.37 -0.62
N TYR A 111 19.74 7.52 -1.33
CA TYR A 111 19.07 6.42 -2.02
C TYR A 111 18.97 6.71 -3.52
N SER A 112 19.14 5.67 -4.31
CA SER A 112 18.90 5.71 -5.76
C SER A 112 17.41 5.70 -6.09
N GLN A 113 16.59 5.14 -5.19
CA GLN A 113 15.15 5.12 -5.33
C GLN A 113 14.47 5.15 -3.96
N ILE A 114 13.38 5.88 -3.87
CA ILE A 114 12.43 5.80 -2.75
C ILE A 114 11.13 5.23 -3.29
N VAL A 115 10.54 4.26 -2.61
CA VAL A 115 9.29 3.62 -3.02
C VAL A 115 8.23 3.82 -1.95
N ALA A 116 7.02 4.17 -2.34
CA ALA A 116 5.86 4.21 -1.47
C ALA A 116 4.70 3.44 -2.13
N ALA A 117 4.41 2.24 -1.62
CA ALA A 117 3.38 1.37 -2.16
C ALA A 117 2.14 1.38 -1.25
N GLU A 118 1.04 1.96 -1.72
CA GLU A 118 -0.21 2.13 -0.97
C GLU A 118 -0.02 2.75 0.44
N SER A 119 0.97 3.62 0.60
CA SER A 119 1.37 4.16 1.93
C SER A 119 1.47 5.68 2.00
N LEU A 120 1.93 6.35 0.94
CA LEU A 120 2.24 7.79 0.95
C LEU A 120 1.03 8.66 1.34
N HIS A 121 -0.18 8.23 1.03
CA HIS A 121 -1.40 8.96 1.37
C HIS A 121 -1.64 9.07 2.90
N TRP A 122 -0.99 8.26 3.72
CA TRP A 122 -1.08 8.34 5.19
C TRP A 122 -0.11 9.35 5.81
N MET A 123 0.97 9.72 5.10
CA MET A 123 2.07 10.56 5.60
C MET A 123 1.77 12.05 5.51
N ASP A 124 2.53 12.87 6.23
CA ASP A 124 2.52 14.32 6.07
C ASP A 124 3.32 14.72 4.82
N TRP A 125 2.60 15.03 3.74
CA TRP A 125 3.21 15.29 2.44
C TRP A 125 4.13 16.51 2.44
N ASP A 126 3.76 17.55 3.21
CA ASP A 126 4.52 18.81 3.30
C ASP A 126 5.85 18.62 4.08
N VAL A 127 5.95 17.54 4.87
CA VAL A 127 7.17 17.13 5.58
C VAL A 127 7.93 16.06 4.79
N VAL A 128 7.24 15.01 4.33
CA VAL A 128 7.89 13.82 3.76
C VAL A 128 8.46 14.07 2.37
N LEU A 129 7.75 14.80 1.48
CA LEU A 129 8.25 15.01 0.11
C LEU A 129 9.56 15.82 0.08
N PRO A 130 9.71 16.95 0.80
CA PRO A 130 10.99 17.65 0.90
C PRO A 130 12.11 16.77 1.48
N ARG A 131 11.81 15.92 2.48
CA ARG A 131 12.79 14.96 3.00
C ARG A 131 13.23 13.95 1.94
N CYS A 132 12.28 13.38 1.20
CA CYS A 132 12.59 12.49 0.08
C CYS A 132 13.52 13.17 -0.95
N ALA A 133 13.30 14.46 -1.25
CA ALA A 133 14.18 15.21 -2.15
C ALA A 133 15.63 15.31 -1.63
N HIS A 134 15.83 15.39 -0.33
CA HIS A 134 17.15 15.43 0.28
C HIS A 134 17.80 14.04 0.42
N TRP A 135 16.97 12.98 0.52
CA TRP A 135 17.45 11.61 0.71
C TRP A 135 17.81 10.92 -0.61
N LEU A 136 17.24 11.38 -1.72
CA LEU A 136 17.57 10.88 -3.05
C LEU A 136 18.95 11.38 -3.50
N ASP A 137 19.67 10.54 -4.19
CA ASP A 137 20.84 10.97 -4.95
C ASP A 137 20.43 11.84 -6.15
N GLU A 138 21.39 12.42 -6.87
CA GLU A 138 21.16 13.40 -7.94
C GLU A 138 20.20 12.89 -9.04
N ARG A 139 20.21 11.60 -9.32
CA ARG A 139 19.39 10.94 -10.35
C ARG A 139 18.27 10.11 -9.76
N GLY A 140 18.16 10.09 -8.43
CA GLY A 140 17.20 9.27 -7.71
C GLY A 140 15.75 9.69 -7.97
N LEU A 141 14.85 8.73 -7.87
CA LEU A 141 13.42 8.91 -8.14
C LEU A 141 12.58 8.42 -6.96
N LEU A 142 11.49 9.14 -6.72
CA LEU A 142 10.38 8.63 -5.91
C LEU A 142 9.44 7.85 -6.82
N ALA A 143 9.18 6.59 -6.50
CA ALA A 143 8.20 5.74 -7.15
C ALA A 143 6.99 5.54 -6.21
N ILE A 144 5.81 5.88 -6.68
CA ILE A 144 4.55 5.71 -5.99
C ILE A 144 3.82 4.55 -6.66
N VAL A 145 3.57 3.48 -5.92
CA VAL A 145 2.76 2.35 -6.40
C VAL A 145 1.34 2.55 -5.90
N ASP A 146 0.44 2.89 -6.84
CA ASP A 146 -0.97 3.09 -6.57
C ASP A 146 -1.71 1.79 -6.83
N GLY A 147 -1.91 1.09 -5.76
CA GLY A 147 -2.88 0.06 -5.56
C GLY A 147 -2.80 -1.23 -6.35
N ARG A 148 -3.48 -2.17 -5.75
CA ARG A 148 -3.97 -3.41 -6.32
C ARG A 148 -5.36 -3.12 -6.87
N ILE A 149 -5.41 -2.59 -8.09
CA ILE A 149 -6.65 -2.19 -8.72
C ILE A 149 -7.34 -3.42 -9.28
N LEU A 150 -8.38 -3.87 -8.59
CA LEU A 150 -9.22 -4.94 -9.09
C LEU A 150 -10.08 -4.43 -10.26
N GLY A 151 -10.13 -5.20 -11.33
CA GLY A 151 -11.09 -4.96 -12.41
C GLY A 151 -12.53 -5.04 -11.89
N ALA A 152 -13.44 -4.34 -12.54
CA ALA A 152 -14.83 -4.29 -12.14
C ALA A 152 -15.46 -5.70 -12.09
N LEU A 153 -16.07 -6.02 -10.97
CA LEU A 153 -16.86 -7.22 -10.79
C LEU A 153 -18.30 -6.97 -11.30
N ARG A 154 -18.95 -8.01 -11.81
CA ARG A 154 -20.35 -7.89 -12.30
C ARG A 154 -21.32 -7.40 -11.21
N TRP A 155 -20.96 -7.55 -9.95
CA TRP A 155 -21.74 -7.18 -8.77
C TRP A 155 -21.14 -5.99 -7.99
N ASP A 156 -20.29 -5.19 -8.64
CA ASP A 156 -19.71 -3.96 -8.05
C ASP A 156 -20.72 -3.03 -7.38
N PRO A 157 -21.93 -2.79 -7.95
CA PRO A 157 -22.91 -1.93 -7.29
C PRO A 157 -23.36 -2.45 -5.92
N GLU A 158 -23.56 -3.77 -5.80
CA GLU A 158 -23.91 -4.43 -4.53
C GLU A 158 -22.74 -4.35 -3.54
N LEU A 159 -21.54 -4.63 -3.99
CA LEU A 159 -20.33 -4.50 -3.18
C LEU A 159 -20.15 -3.08 -2.62
N ARG A 160 -20.35 -2.06 -3.46
CA ARG A 160 -20.27 -0.65 -3.02
C ARG A 160 -21.33 -0.31 -1.99
N ALA A 161 -22.54 -0.85 -2.10
CA ALA A 161 -23.60 -0.65 -1.12
C ALA A 161 -23.21 -1.25 0.24
N LEU A 162 -22.67 -2.50 0.26
CA LEU A 162 -22.16 -3.14 1.48
C LEU A 162 -21.01 -2.34 2.11
N ILE A 163 -20.06 -1.87 1.30
CA ILE A 163 -18.97 -1.03 1.78
C ILE A 163 -19.50 0.26 2.42
N ALA A 164 -20.44 0.93 1.77
CA ALA A 164 -21.02 2.19 2.27
C ALA A 164 -21.82 1.98 3.56
N GLU A 165 -22.48 0.84 3.71
CA GLU A 165 -23.29 0.50 4.89
C GLU A 165 -22.41 0.20 6.11
N HIS A 166 -21.34 -0.59 5.92
CA HIS A 166 -20.59 -1.17 7.03
C HIS A 166 -19.25 -0.49 7.36
N SER A 167 -18.67 0.28 6.44
CA SER A 167 -17.40 0.96 6.67
C SER A 167 -17.46 1.93 7.84
N THR A 168 -16.48 1.88 8.74
CA THR A 168 -16.29 2.87 9.82
C THR A 168 -15.67 4.17 9.31
N ASN A 169 -15.06 4.16 8.11
CA ASN A 169 -14.52 5.37 7.48
C ASN A 169 -15.61 6.08 6.66
N ARG A 170 -16.44 6.86 7.36
CA ARG A 170 -17.57 7.59 6.75
C ARG A 170 -17.14 8.78 5.89
N ASP A 171 -15.94 9.27 6.09
CA ASP A 171 -15.39 10.43 5.39
C ASP A 171 -14.69 10.06 4.09
N PHE A 172 -14.60 8.76 3.78
CA PHE A 172 -13.86 8.30 2.61
C PHE A 172 -14.32 8.99 1.31
N ARG A 173 -13.35 9.54 0.59
CA ARG A 173 -13.51 10.07 -0.77
C ARG A 173 -12.31 9.63 -1.60
N PRO A 174 -12.50 9.20 -2.85
CA PRO A 174 -11.37 8.92 -3.74
C PRO A 174 -10.48 10.16 -3.89
N VAL A 175 -9.17 9.96 -3.83
CA VAL A 175 -8.16 11.03 -3.99
C VAL A 175 -7.22 10.66 -5.11
N ASP A 176 -7.05 11.56 -6.07
CA ASP A 176 -5.92 11.50 -7.00
C ASP A 176 -4.67 12.03 -6.29
N LEU A 177 -3.96 11.11 -5.60
CA LEU A 177 -2.78 11.46 -4.81
C LEU A 177 -1.72 12.18 -5.65
N VAL A 178 -1.38 11.64 -6.82
CA VAL A 178 -0.32 12.20 -7.68
C VAL A 178 -0.73 13.57 -8.21
N GLY A 179 -1.98 13.72 -8.66
CA GLY A 179 -2.52 15.02 -9.08
C GLY A 179 -2.49 16.05 -7.97
N GLU A 180 -2.85 15.66 -6.75
CA GLU A 180 -2.82 16.56 -5.59
C GLU A 180 -1.38 16.97 -5.22
N LEU A 181 -0.41 16.03 -5.21
CA LEU A 181 0.99 16.33 -4.95
C LEU A 181 1.59 17.25 -6.01
N THR A 182 1.25 17.02 -7.28
CA THR A 182 1.69 17.87 -8.41
C THR A 182 1.11 19.28 -8.30
N LYS A 183 -0.19 19.39 -8.00
CA LYS A 183 -0.87 20.67 -7.81
C LYS A 183 -0.28 21.49 -6.65
N ARG A 184 0.18 20.82 -5.59
CA ARG A 184 0.85 21.47 -4.45
C ARG A 184 2.32 21.86 -4.75
N GLY A 185 2.87 21.46 -5.89
CA GLY A 185 4.27 21.67 -6.21
C GLY A 185 5.24 20.80 -5.41
N LEU A 186 4.75 19.66 -4.87
CA LEU A 186 5.56 18.73 -4.06
C LEU A 186 6.17 17.61 -4.90
N LEU A 187 5.63 17.34 -6.09
CA LEU A 187 6.08 16.28 -6.98
C LEU A 187 6.11 16.77 -8.43
N ARG A 188 7.23 16.50 -9.12
CA ARG A 188 7.34 16.61 -10.58
C ARG A 188 7.29 15.21 -11.16
N GLU A 189 6.15 14.80 -11.71
CA GLU A 189 6.01 13.52 -12.40
C GLU A 189 6.96 13.45 -13.60
N ARG A 190 7.64 12.31 -13.77
CA ARG A 190 8.53 12.00 -14.88
C ARG A 190 7.98 10.90 -15.78
N GLY A 191 7.09 10.08 -15.25
CA GLY A 191 6.42 9.05 -16.02
C GLY A 191 5.49 8.20 -15.15
N ARG A 192 4.70 7.41 -15.84
CA ARG A 192 3.79 6.42 -15.22
C ARG A 192 3.61 5.22 -16.12
N ARG A 193 3.38 4.07 -15.50
CA ARG A 193 3.06 2.84 -16.21
C ARG A 193 2.05 2.02 -15.41
N ARG A 194 1.02 1.56 -16.09
CA ARG A 194 0.07 0.57 -15.56
C ARG A 194 0.54 -0.82 -15.98
N THR A 195 0.53 -1.75 -15.04
CA THR A 195 0.88 -3.14 -15.34
C THR A 195 -0.16 -3.80 -16.24
N ALA A 196 0.24 -4.81 -16.96
CA ALA A 196 -0.70 -5.71 -17.61
C ALA A 196 -1.63 -6.35 -16.55
N PRO A 197 -2.90 -6.64 -16.90
CA PRO A 197 -3.80 -7.30 -15.99
C PRO A 197 -3.37 -8.76 -15.76
N ILE A 198 -3.32 -9.16 -14.50
CA ILE A 198 -3.14 -10.56 -14.11
C ILE A 198 -4.44 -11.12 -13.56
N ALA A 199 -4.73 -12.39 -13.85
CA ALA A 199 -5.86 -13.08 -13.25
C ALA A 199 -5.54 -13.45 -11.80
N ILE A 200 -6.49 -13.20 -10.91
CA ILE A 200 -6.43 -13.63 -9.52
C ILE A 200 -7.68 -14.43 -9.15
N GLU A 201 -7.49 -15.38 -8.26
CA GLU A 201 -8.57 -16.16 -7.66
C GLU A 201 -8.43 -16.08 -6.14
N GLN A 202 -9.54 -15.86 -5.44
CA GLN A 202 -9.64 -15.91 -3.99
C GLN A 202 -10.83 -16.76 -3.58
N SER A 203 -10.67 -17.57 -2.55
CA SER A 203 -11.83 -18.21 -1.90
C SER A 203 -12.78 -17.13 -1.37
N ALA A 204 -14.05 -17.47 -1.19
CA ALA A 204 -15.03 -16.58 -0.56
C ALA A 204 -14.52 -16.09 0.81
N ASP A 205 -13.95 -16.98 1.61
CA ASP A 205 -13.43 -16.68 2.94
C ASP A 205 -12.24 -15.70 2.87
N ASP A 206 -11.24 -15.96 2.01
CA ASP A 206 -10.10 -15.04 1.83
C ASP A 206 -10.53 -13.70 1.27
N TYR A 207 -11.53 -13.69 0.37
CA TYR A 207 -12.05 -12.45 -0.19
C TYR A 207 -12.72 -11.61 0.89
N VAL A 208 -13.59 -12.20 1.73
CA VAL A 208 -14.22 -11.53 2.88
C VAL A 208 -13.15 -11.05 3.85
N GLU A 209 -12.22 -11.92 4.25
CA GLU A 209 -11.14 -11.59 5.18
C GLU A 209 -10.26 -10.43 4.65
N SER A 210 -10.03 -10.36 3.34
CA SER A 210 -9.22 -9.30 2.72
C SER A 210 -9.77 -7.89 3.00
N PHE A 211 -11.08 -7.74 3.23
CA PHE A 211 -11.69 -6.45 3.58
C PHE A 211 -11.25 -5.96 4.94
N HIS A 212 -11.04 -6.86 5.91
CA HIS A 212 -10.59 -6.50 7.25
C HIS A 212 -9.14 -5.99 7.30
N SER A 213 -8.41 -6.12 6.19
CA SER A 213 -7.11 -5.46 6.00
C SER A 213 -7.21 -4.02 5.50
N ARG A 214 -8.42 -3.55 5.12
CA ARG A 214 -8.64 -2.22 4.51
C ARG A 214 -9.07 -1.22 5.56
N ASN A 215 -8.82 0.06 5.26
CA ASN A 215 -9.30 1.15 6.08
C ASN A 215 -10.84 1.12 6.18
N GLY A 216 -11.34 1.27 7.41
CA GLY A 216 -12.78 1.25 7.71
C GLY A 216 -13.38 -0.12 8.01
N PHE A 217 -12.58 -1.21 7.98
CA PHE A 217 -13.07 -2.57 8.23
C PHE A 217 -12.28 -3.32 9.30
N SER A 218 -11.49 -2.64 10.14
CA SER A 218 -10.85 -3.28 11.29
C SER A 218 -11.90 -3.86 12.24
N ARG A 219 -11.84 -5.17 12.52
CA ARG A 219 -12.74 -5.83 13.48
C ARG A 219 -12.61 -5.26 14.89
N GLU A 220 -11.46 -4.69 15.24
CA GLU A 220 -11.23 -4.06 16.55
C GLU A 220 -11.93 -2.69 16.65
N ARG A 221 -12.32 -2.09 15.50
CA ARG A 221 -12.97 -0.77 15.41
C ARG A 221 -14.44 -0.85 14.99
N MET A 222 -14.88 -1.99 14.52
CA MET A 222 -16.30 -2.30 14.27
C MET A 222 -16.91 -2.88 15.56
N SER A 223 -18.25 -2.77 15.74
CA SER A 223 -18.89 -3.62 16.72
C SER A 223 -18.85 -5.09 16.26
N PRO A 224 -18.79 -6.06 17.18
CA PRO A 224 -18.81 -7.49 16.80
C PRO A 224 -20.00 -7.85 15.93
N GLU A 225 -21.17 -7.28 16.21
CA GLU A 225 -22.40 -7.48 15.44
C GLU A 225 -22.26 -6.94 14.02
N SER A 226 -21.70 -5.71 13.87
CA SER A 226 -21.49 -5.09 12.57
C SER A 226 -20.47 -5.84 11.72
N ALA A 227 -19.37 -6.30 12.33
CA ALA A 227 -18.36 -7.10 11.62
C ALA A 227 -18.97 -8.41 11.11
N LEU A 228 -19.71 -9.13 11.98
CA LEU A 228 -20.37 -10.38 11.61
C LEU A 228 -21.47 -10.18 10.55
N ALA A 229 -22.22 -9.08 10.62
CA ALA A 229 -23.24 -8.75 9.63
C ALA A 229 -22.61 -8.48 8.26
N PHE A 230 -21.50 -7.72 8.24
CA PHE A 230 -20.72 -7.49 7.02
C PHE A 230 -20.17 -8.80 6.42
N ASP A 231 -19.53 -9.63 7.25
CA ASP A 231 -18.96 -10.91 6.79
C ASP A 231 -20.01 -11.80 6.14
N ARG A 232 -21.18 -11.93 6.77
CA ARG A 232 -22.31 -12.70 6.23
C ARG A 232 -22.84 -12.11 4.93
N ALA A 233 -23.12 -10.81 4.91
CA ALA A 233 -23.69 -10.16 3.74
C ALA A 233 -22.74 -10.23 2.54
N LEU A 234 -21.42 -10.06 2.76
CA LEU A 234 -20.44 -10.15 1.70
C LEU A 234 -20.25 -11.61 1.24
N CYS A 235 -20.19 -12.58 2.15
CA CYS A 235 -20.12 -14.01 1.80
C CYS A 235 -21.35 -14.42 0.98
N ASP A 236 -22.56 -14.04 1.39
CA ASP A 236 -23.80 -14.32 0.66
C ASP A 236 -23.79 -13.69 -0.73
N ALA A 237 -23.27 -12.45 -0.86
CA ALA A 237 -23.13 -11.81 -2.16
C ALA A 237 -22.13 -12.58 -3.05
N VAL A 238 -20.98 -12.98 -2.51
CA VAL A 238 -20.00 -13.81 -3.23
C VAL A 238 -20.65 -15.09 -3.72
N LEU A 239 -21.32 -15.87 -2.87
CA LEU A 239 -21.91 -17.14 -3.22
C LEU A 239 -23.04 -17.03 -4.26
N ARG A 240 -23.82 -15.92 -4.24
CA ARG A 240 -24.82 -15.64 -5.29
C ARG A 240 -24.20 -15.43 -6.66
N HIS A 241 -23.07 -14.74 -6.73
CA HIS A 241 -22.41 -14.37 -7.99
C HIS A 241 -21.29 -15.34 -8.42
N CYS A 242 -20.73 -16.07 -7.47
CA CYS A 242 -19.69 -17.08 -7.63
C CYS A 242 -20.11 -18.36 -6.89
N PRO A 243 -21.04 -19.18 -7.45
CA PRO A 243 -21.58 -20.36 -6.75
C PRO A 243 -20.56 -21.42 -6.39
N ASP A 244 -19.41 -21.42 -7.04
CA ASP A 244 -18.26 -22.29 -6.72
C ASP A 244 -17.42 -21.76 -5.55
N GLY A 245 -17.81 -20.63 -4.94
CA GLY A 245 -17.10 -20.02 -3.83
C GLY A 245 -15.76 -19.37 -4.19
N VAL A 246 -15.49 -19.12 -5.49
CA VAL A 246 -14.22 -18.53 -5.94
C VAL A 246 -14.46 -17.21 -6.66
N VAL A 247 -13.97 -16.14 -6.08
CA VAL A 247 -13.97 -14.81 -6.69
C VAL A 247 -12.82 -14.72 -7.68
N ARG A 248 -13.16 -14.52 -8.96
CA ARG A 248 -12.20 -14.33 -10.04
C ARG A 248 -12.21 -12.88 -10.47
N ALA A 249 -11.04 -12.27 -10.46
CA ALA A 249 -10.88 -10.86 -10.83
C ALA A 249 -9.60 -10.66 -11.65
N SER A 250 -9.54 -9.50 -12.28
CA SER A 250 -8.32 -9.00 -12.93
C SER A 250 -7.66 -7.97 -12.02
N LEU A 251 -6.37 -8.09 -11.81
CA LEU A 251 -5.58 -7.19 -10.97
C LEU A 251 -4.56 -6.43 -11.80
N THR A 252 -4.53 -5.11 -11.63
CA THR A 252 -3.47 -4.23 -12.18
C THR A 252 -2.89 -3.37 -11.06
N ALA A 253 -1.73 -2.78 -11.29
CA ALA A 253 -1.17 -1.72 -10.48
C ALA A 253 -0.72 -0.55 -11.36
N LEU A 254 -0.71 0.65 -10.79
CA LEU A 254 -0.16 1.84 -11.44
C LEU A 254 1.12 2.23 -10.69
N VAL A 255 2.23 2.34 -11.41
CA VAL A 255 3.47 2.90 -10.89
C VAL A 255 3.66 4.29 -11.50
N VAL A 256 3.79 5.29 -10.64
CA VAL A 256 4.11 6.67 -11.04
C VAL A 256 5.44 7.04 -10.43
N TRP A 257 6.33 7.64 -11.22
CA TRP A 257 7.62 8.07 -10.70
C TRP A 257 7.93 9.52 -11.04
N GLY A 258 8.71 10.12 -10.19
CA GLY A 258 9.05 11.52 -10.36
C GLY A 258 10.08 12.01 -9.35
N GLN A 259 10.31 13.30 -9.38
CA GLN A 259 11.19 13.99 -8.44
C GLN A 259 10.34 14.70 -7.39
N PRO A 260 10.50 14.37 -6.10
CA PRO A 260 9.96 15.21 -5.05
C PRO A 260 10.65 16.58 -5.10
N LEU A 261 9.90 17.63 -4.80
CA LEU A 261 10.36 19.00 -4.89
C LEU A 261 10.55 19.60 -3.50
N LEU A 262 11.50 20.52 -3.42
CA LEU A 262 11.67 21.40 -2.26
C LEU A 262 10.66 22.54 -2.38
N PRO A 263 10.10 23.02 -1.25
CA PRO A 263 9.15 24.15 -1.21
C PRO A 263 9.80 25.47 -1.62
#